data_3415bf4b68b9e8aa77c3635874517ca9
#
_entry.id   3415bf4b68b9e8aa77c3635874517ca9
#
_cell.length_a   1.000
_cell.length_b   1.000
_cell.length_c   1.000
_cell.angle_alpha   90.00
_cell.angle_beta   90.00
_cell.angle_gamma   90.00
#
_symmetry.space_group_name_H-M   'P 1'
#
loop_
_entity.id
_entity.type
_entity.pdbx_description
1 polymer ?
#
loop_
_entity_poly.entity_id
_entity_poly.type
_entity_poly.pdbx_seq_one_letter_code
_entity_poly.pdbx_strand_id
1 'polypeptide(L)'
;MEIPVVRRLSRQQFEIVMLDLDDVLFTFVENNVIKYQTKNEVFSQISTLEEQERFLSTMGFKKLERGYLVQMDKVSWYDEETHQVFFEPYPSRNAPSAPVSRVHRKDVPEGLIVKQKERGLARGLYSPLGR
;
A
#
# COMPACT_ATOMS: atom_id res chain seq x y z
N MET A 1 0.88 -21.56 10.27
CA MET A 1 0.65 -20.41 9.36
C MET A 1 0.13 -19.23 10.16
N GLU A 2 0.77 -18.07 9.97
CA GLU A 2 0.39 -16.87 10.69
C GLU A 2 -0.24 -15.86 9.76
N ILE A 3 -1.21 -15.11 10.27
CA ILE A 3 -1.87 -14.05 9.53
C ILE A 3 -1.86 -12.77 10.36
N PRO A 4 -1.85 -11.60 9.72
CA PRO A 4 -1.96 -10.35 10.45
C PRO A 4 -3.39 -10.13 10.89
N VAL A 5 -3.55 -9.73 12.14
CA VAL A 5 -4.86 -9.44 12.72
C VAL A 5 -4.75 -8.22 13.61
N VAL A 6 -5.90 -7.69 14.02
CA VAL A 6 -5.98 -6.51 14.86
C VAL A 6 -6.28 -6.94 16.28
N ARG A 7 -5.45 -6.48 17.22
CA ARG A 7 -5.75 -6.55 18.65
C ARG A 7 -6.22 -5.17 19.07
N ARG A 8 -7.46 -5.07 19.52
CA ARG A 8 -8.02 -3.79 19.96
C ARG A 8 -7.62 -3.54 21.42
N LEU A 9 -6.94 -2.44 21.67
CA LEU A 9 -6.50 -2.06 23.02
C LEU A 9 -7.50 -1.13 23.68
N SER A 10 -8.12 -0.26 22.88
CA SER A 10 -9.15 0.65 23.36
C SER A 10 -9.97 1.09 22.14
N ARG A 11 -10.91 1.99 22.36
CA ARG A 11 -11.74 2.49 21.28
C ARG A 11 -10.90 3.11 20.15
N GLN A 12 -9.78 3.75 20.51
CA GLN A 12 -8.95 4.48 19.55
C GLN A 12 -7.58 3.86 19.31
N GLN A 13 -7.26 2.82 20.04
CA GLN A 13 -5.93 2.22 19.96
C GLN A 13 -6.02 0.76 19.54
N PHE A 14 -5.13 0.37 18.67
CA PHE A 14 -5.03 -1.01 18.23
C PHE A 14 -3.58 -1.30 17.85
N GLU A 15 -3.29 -2.58 17.74
CA GLU A 15 -2.00 -3.01 17.22
C GLU A 15 -2.21 -4.17 16.25
N ILE A 16 -1.25 -4.35 15.35
CA ILE A 16 -1.26 -5.47 14.42
C ILE A 16 -0.41 -6.57 15.03
N VAL A 17 -0.97 -7.76 15.07
CA VAL A 17 -0.33 -8.94 15.65
C VAL A 17 -0.36 -10.06 14.62
N MET A 18 0.70 -10.84 14.57
CA MET A 18 0.71 -12.02 13.72
C MET A 18 0.11 -13.19 14.55
N LEU A 19 -1.03 -13.68 14.10
CA LEU A 19 -1.77 -14.73 14.79
C LEU A 19 -1.53 -16.07 14.11
N ASP A 20 -1.12 -17.05 14.93
CA ASP A 20 -0.99 -18.41 14.41
C ASP A 20 -2.40 -19.02 14.34
N LEU A 21 -2.76 -19.48 13.15
CA LEU A 21 -4.09 -20.05 12.95
C LEU A 21 -4.33 -21.32 13.79
N ASP A 22 -3.27 -21.98 14.20
CA ASP A 22 -3.41 -23.14 15.07
C ASP A 22 -3.96 -22.79 16.44
N ASP A 23 -3.86 -21.50 16.83
CA ASP A 23 -4.39 -21.04 18.11
C ASP A 23 -5.85 -20.61 18.03
N VAL A 24 -6.44 -20.61 16.86
CA VAL A 24 -7.81 -20.16 16.66
C VAL A 24 -8.77 -21.30 16.92
N LEU A 25 -9.68 -21.07 17.88
CA LEU A 25 -10.69 -22.07 18.22
C LEU A 25 -11.87 -22.01 17.25
N PHE A 26 -12.30 -20.81 16.89
CA PHE A 26 -13.36 -20.61 15.91
C PHE A 26 -13.35 -19.17 15.43
N THR A 27 -14.05 -18.92 14.34
CA THR A 27 -14.24 -17.57 13.82
C THR A 27 -15.74 -17.26 13.82
N PHE A 28 -16.05 -15.98 13.87
CA PHE A 28 -17.42 -15.53 13.78
C PHE A 28 -17.43 -14.13 13.17
N VAL A 29 -18.60 -13.69 12.74
CA VAL A 29 -18.74 -12.38 12.09
C VAL A 29 -19.52 -11.47 13.03
N GLU A 30 -18.99 -10.27 13.23
CA GLU A 30 -19.64 -9.25 14.02
C GLU A 30 -19.43 -7.91 13.32
N ASN A 31 -20.51 -7.19 13.03
CA ASN A 31 -20.46 -5.90 12.32
C ASN A 31 -19.71 -6.00 10.98
N ASN A 32 -19.93 -7.10 10.27
CA ASN A 32 -19.31 -7.38 8.96
C ASN A 32 -17.80 -7.56 9.03
N VAL A 33 -17.26 -7.83 10.22
CA VAL A 33 -15.85 -8.06 10.42
C VAL A 33 -15.67 -9.46 10.96
N ILE A 34 -14.73 -10.20 10.38
CA ILE A 34 -14.41 -11.54 10.87
C ILE A 34 -13.59 -11.42 12.15
N LYS A 35 -14.02 -12.17 13.17
CA LYS A 35 -13.36 -12.25 14.46
C LYS A 35 -12.75 -13.63 14.62
N TYR A 36 -11.63 -13.68 15.33
CA TYR A 36 -10.89 -14.91 15.59
C TYR A 36 -10.83 -15.11 17.10
N GLN A 37 -11.48 -16.16 17.57
CA GLN A 37 -11.49 -16.48 19.00
C GLN A 37 -10.34 -17.43 19.32
N THR A 38 -9.47 -17.01 20.21
CA THR A 38 -8.45 -17.89 20.76
C THR A 38 -8.86 -18.25 22.19
N LYS A 39 -8.02 -19.01 22.86
CA LYS A 39 -8.30 -19.40 24.24
C LYS A 39 -8.45 -18.20 25.17
N ASN A 40 -7.67 -17.17 24.95
CA ASN A 40 -7.57 -16.05 25.88
C ASN A 40 -8.14 -14.73 25.38
N GLU A 41 -8.31 -14.55 24.08
CA GLU A 41 -8.75 -13.27 23.57
C GLU A 41 -9.34 -13.39 22.16
N VAL A 42 -9.95 -12.30 21.69
CA VAL A 42 -10.55 -12.21 20.38
C VAL A 42 -9.76 -11.19 19.55
N PHE A 43 -9.38 -11.60 18.37
CA PHE A 43 -8.74 -10.71 17.41
C PHE A 43 -9.72 -10.40 16.29
N SER A 44 -9.44 -9.34 15.53
CA SER A 44 -10.27 -8.93 14.40
C SER A 44 -9.48 -9.01 13.12
N GLN A 45 -10.17 -9.31 12.04
CA GLN A 45 -9.65 -9.15 10.70
C GLN A 45 -9.24 -7.69 10.47
N ILE A 46 -8.19 -7.48 9.67
CA ILE A 46 -7.85 -6.14 9.20
C ILE A 46 -8.99 -5.72 8.26
N SER A 47 -9.69 -4.65 8.61
CA SER A 47 -10.88 -4.26 7.88
C SER A 47 -10.94 -2.79 7.50
N THR A 48 -10.10 -1.94 8.09
CA THR A 48 -10.09 -0.52 7.76
C THR A 48 -8.81 -0.15 7.02
N LEU A 49 -8.85 0.97 6.31
CA LEU A 49 -7.67 1.45 5.62
C LEU A 49 -6.55 1.77 6.61
N GLU A 50 -6.91 2.35 7.76
CA GLU A 50 -5.91 2.66 8.79
C GLU A 50 -5.21 1.41 9.31
N GLU A 51 -5.99 0.34 9.54
CA GLU A 51 -5.43 -0.93 9.98
C GLU A 51 -4.52 -1.53 8.91
N GLN A 52 -4.95 -1.48 7.66
CA GLN A 52 -4.17 -1.97 6.55
C GLN A 52 -2.86 -1.18 6.41
N GLU A 53 -2.94 0.12 6.54
CA GLU A 53 -1.77 0.98 6.47
C GLU A 53 -0.79 0.67 7.59
N ARG A 54 -1.30 0.46 8.80
CA ARG A 54 -0.45 0.12 9.94
C ARG A 54 0.36 -1.15 9.67
N PHE A 55 -0.32 -2.15 9.11
CA PHE A 55 0.36 -3.41 8.78
C PHE A 55 1.34 -3.24 7.64
N LEU A 56 0.91 -2.66 6.53
CA LEU A 56 1.74 -2.59 5.33
C LEU A 56 2.89 -1.60 5.46
N SER A 57 2.79 -0.59 6.33
CA SER A 57 3.88 0.36 6.51
C SER A 57 5.14 -0.31 7.05
N THR A 58 4.99 -1.42 7.78
CA THR A 58 6.15 -2.16 8.26
C THR A 58 6.85 -2.94 7.14
N MET A 59 6.20 -3.03 5.99
CA MET A 59 6.70 -3.78 4.84
C MET A 59 7.09 -2.87 3.67
N GLY A 60 7.27 -1.58 3.94
CA GLY A 60 7.74 -0.65 2.91
C GLY A 60 6.66 0.00 2.09
N PHE A 61 5.40 -0.14 2.49
CA PHE A 61 4.32 0.58 1.82
C PHE A 61 4.17 1.96 2.42
N LYS A 62 3.84 2.92 1.56
CA LYS A 62 3.55 4.28 1.99
C LYS A 62 2.27 4.77 1.32
N LYS A 63 1.54 5.58 2.05
CA LYS A 63 0.34 6.21 1.52
C LYS A 63 0.77 7.39 0.67
N LEU A 64 0.51 7.33 -0.62
CA LEU A 64 0.84 8.42 -1.55
C LEU A 64 -0.38 9.16 -2.03
N GLU A 65 -1.55 8.59 -1.82
CA GLU A 65 -2.83 9.23 -2.10
C GLU A 65 -3.86 8.55 -1.22
N ARG A 66 -4.96 9.26 -0.96
CA ARG A 66 -6.04 8.69 -0.18
C ARG A 66 -6.54 7.39 -0.82
N GLY A 67 -6.57 6.34 -0.03
CA GLY A 67 -6.99 5.03 -0.53
C GLY A 67 -5.93 4.25 -1.26
N TYR A 68 -4.72 4.77 -1.37
CA TYR A 68 -3.62 4.09 -2.07
C TYR A 68 -2.45 3.88 -1.13
N LEU A 69 -2.02 2.64 -1.04
CA LEU A 69 -0.81 2.26 -0.31
C LEU A 69 0.14 1.66 -1.32
N VAL A 70 1.31 2.28 -1.48
CA VAL A 70 2.25 1.94 -2.53
C VAL A 70 3.49 1.28 -1.94
N GLN A 71 3.85 0.13 -2.49
CA GLN A 71 5.08 -0.55 -2.10
C GLN A 71 6.25 0.18 -2.75
N MET A 72 6.97 0.95 -1.97
CA MET A 72 7.96 1.88 -2.49
C MET A 72 9.12 1.19 -3.20
N ASP A 73 9.50 -0.01 -2.77
CA ASP A 73 10.58 -0.75 -3.41
C ASP A 73 10.27 -1.15 -4.85
N LYS A 74 9.00 -1.13 -5.22
CA LYS A 74 8.57 -1.50 -6.56
C LYS A 74 8.46 -0.32 -7.50
N VAL A 75 8.56 0.90 -6.98
CA VAL A 75 8.44 2.10 -7.80
C VAL A 75 9.69 2.28 -8.65
N SER A 76 9.51 2.42 -9.97
CA SER A 76 10.60 2.70 -10.88
C SER A 76 10.85 4.19 -11.03
N TRP A 77 9.80 4.97 -11.17
CA TRP A 77 9.95 6.43 -11.31
C TRP A 77 8.64 7.15 -11.03
N TYR A 78 8.76 8.45 -10.79
CA TYR A 78 7.65 9.35 -10.52
C TYR A 78 7.56 10.40 -11.63
N ASP A 79 6.39 10.55 -12.21
CA ASP A 79 6.11 11.53 -13.25
C ASP A 79 5.54 12.79 -12.61
N GLU A 80 6.32 13.86 -12.60
CA GLU A 80 5.89 15.13 -12.02
C GLU A 80 4.74 15.78 -12.78
N GLU A 81 4.59 15.46 -14.05
CA GLU A 81 3.54 16.07 -14.86
C GLU A 81 2.18 15.47 -14.55
N THR A 82 2.12 14.15 -14.44
CA THR A 82 0.86 13.46 -14.19
C THR A 82 0.65 13.14 -12.72
N HIS A 83 1.66 13.36 -11.89
CA HIS A 83 1.61 13.05 -10.44
C HIS A 83 1.30 11.59 -10.18
N GLN A 84 2.04 10.71 -10.86
CA GLN A 84 1.87 9.27 -10.72
C GLN A 84 3.22 8.59 -10.56
N VAL A 85 3.22 7.47 -9.83
CA VAL A 85 4.39 6.60 -9.80
C VAL A 85 4.13 5.41 -10.71
N PHE A 86 5.20 4.96 -11.36
CA PHE A 86 5.17 3.81 -12.25
C PHE A 86 6.09 2.74 -11.71
N PHE A 87 5.79 1.51 -12.06
CA PHE A 87 6.47 0.34 -11.49
C PHE A 87 7.35 -0.37 -12.51
N GLU A 88 7.42 0.17 -13.72
CA GLU A 88 8.26 -0.33 -14.79
C GLU A 88 9.03 0.84 -15.37
N PRO A 89 10.30 0.64 -15.76
CA PRO A 89 11.09 1.74 -16.36
C PRO A 89 10.45 2.28 -17.63
N TYR A 90 9.86 1.38 -18.42
CA TYR A 90 9.21 1.73 -19.68
C TYR A 90 7.82 1.13 -19.67
N PRO A 91 6.87 1.76 -18.99
CA PRO A 91 5.54 1.17 -18.84
C PRO A 91 4.78 1.09 -20.14
N SER A 92 4.11 -0.03 -20.35
CA SER A 92 3.23 -0.20 -21.47
C SER A 92 1.99 0.69 -21.28
N ARG A 93 1.16 0.73 -22.31
CA ARG A 93 -0.05 1.55 -22.28
C ARG A 93 -0.96 1.24 -21.09
N ASN A 94 -1.06 -0.05 -20.75
CA ASN A 94 -1.95 -0.49 -19.69
C ASN A 94 -1.20 -0.83 -18.40
N ALA A 95 0.05 -0.39 -18.28
CA ALA A 95 0.83 -0.67 -17.07
C ALA A 95 0.19 0.01 -15.86
N PRO A 96 0.18 -0.66 -14.73
CA PRO A 96 -0.35 -0.04 -13.52
C PRO A 96 0.45 1.18 -13.10
N SER A 97 -0.25 2.15 -12.57
CA SER A 97 0.37 3.31 -11.95
C SER A 97 -0.47 3.71 -10.77
N ALA A 98 0.11 4.47 -9.85
CA ALA A 98 -0.60 4.94 -8.68
C ALA A 98 -0.45 6.45 -8.55
N PRO A 99 -1.51 7.15 -8.14
CA PRO A 99 -1.44 8.60 -8.00
C PRO A 99 -0.68 9.03 -6.76
N VAL A 100 -0.12 10.22 -6.82
CA VAL A 100 0.55 10.84 -5.68
C VAL A 100 -0.10 12.19 -5.44
N SER A 101 -0.68 12.38 -4.26
CA SER A 101 -1.28 13.65 -3.93
C SER A 101 -0.20 14.67 -3.61
N ARG A 102 -0.61 15.94 -3.68
CA ARG A 102 0.32 17.04 -3.44
C ARG A 102 0.98 16.94 -2.06
N VAL A 103 0.19 16.59 -1.05
CA VAL A 103 0.72 16.52 0.32
C VAL A 103 1.70 15.37 0.51
N HIS A 104 1.65 14.35 -0.33
CA HIS A 104 2.53 13.19 -0.23
C HIS A 104 3.69 13.23 -1.21
N ARG A 105 3.78 14.29 -2.03
CA ARG A 105 4.86 14.46 -2.99
C ARG A 105 6.23 14.36 -2.30
N LYS A 106 6.33 14.90 -1.09
CA LYS A 106 7.56 14.90 -0.33
C LYS A 106 8.02 13.50 0.09
N ASP A 107 7.11 12.53 0.06
CA ASP A 107 7.43 11.16 0.43
C ASP A 107 8.05 10.36 -0.72
N VAL A 108 8.08 10.94 -1.91
CA VAL A 108 8.70 10.31 -3.07
C VAL A 108 10.18 10.66 -3.07
N PRO A 109 11.08 9.64 -3.03
CA PRO A 109 12.51 9.93 -3.04
C PRO A 109 12.93 10.72 -4.29
N GLU A 110 13.83 11.66 -4.12
CA GLU A 110 14.29 12.51 -5.23
C GLU A 110 14.84 11.70 -6.39
N GLY A 111 15.51 10.59 -6.10
CA GLY A 111 16.11 9.77 -7.15
C GLY A 111 15.09 9.12 -8.07
N LEU A 112 13.82 9.07 -7.66
CA LEU A 112 12.76 8.50 -8.49
C LEU A 112 12.06 9.55 -9.34
N ILE A 113 12.34 10.83 -9.10
CA ILE A 113 11.67 11.90 -9.82
C ILE A 113 12.32 12.11 -11.16
N VAL A 114 11.52 11.99 -12.22
CA VAL A 114 12.00 12.19 -13.59
C VAL A 114 11.57 13.57 -14.04
N LYS A 115 12.53 14.42 -14.32
CA LYS A 115 12.27 15.76 -14.84
C LYS A 115 11.71 15.63 -16.24
N GLN A 116 11.00 16.67 -16.67
CA GLN A 116 10.35 16.66 -17.96
C GLN A 116 11.29 16.26 -19.10
N LYS A 117 12.52 16.77 -19.08
CA LYS A 117 13.50 16.46 -20.11
C LYS A 117 13.85 14.98 -20.13
N GLU A 118 14.09 14.41 -18.95
CA GLU A 118 14.42 13.00 -18.83
C GLU A 118 13.24 12.13 -19.20
N ARG A 119 12.05 12.55 -18.78
CA ARG A 119 10.83 11.84 -19.11
C ARG A 119 10.58 11.84 -20.63
N GLY A 120 10.83 12.97 -21.28
CA GLY A 120 10.70 13.06 -22.72
C GLY A 120 11.64 12.09 -23.42
N LEU A 121 12.85 11.96 -22.91
CA LEU A 121 13.81 11.02 -23.46
C LEU A 121 13.36 9.57 -23.24
N ALA A 122 12.87 9.28 -22.04
CA ALA A 122 12.34 7.96 -21.76
C ALA A 122 11.15 7.64 -22.64
N ARG A 123 10.30 8.61 -22.86
CA ARG A 123 9.17 8.45 -23.76
C ARG A 123 9.62 8.23 -25.20
N GLY A 124 10.75 8.83 -25.57
CA GLY A 124 11.32 8.62 -26.88
C GLY A 124 11.63 7.17 -27.14
N LEU A 125 12.08 6.45 -26.14
CA LEU A 125 12.37 5.03 -26.26
C LEU A 125 11.12 4.22 -26.46
N TYR A 126 9.98 4.78 -26.13
CA TYR A 126 8.68 4.12 -26.19
C TYR A 126 7.70 4.85 -27.06
N SER A 127 8.12 5.83 -27.78
CA SER A 127 7.23 6.71 -28.53
C SER A 127 6.24 5.97 -29.40
N PRO A 128 6.53 4.78 -29.93
CA PRO A 128 5.51 4.06 -30.71
C PRO A 128 4.23 3.84 -29.95
N LEU A 129 4.26 3.99 -28.66
CA LEU A 129 3.05 3.84 -27.85
C LEU A 129 2.11 5.02 -27.99
N GLY A 130 2.52 6.06 -28.68
CA GLY A 130 1.66 7.19 -28.96
C GLY A 130 1.32 8.01 -27.74
N ARG A 131 2.26 8.22 -26.96
CA ARG A 131 2.02 8.98 -25.74
C ARG A 131 2.63 10.28 -25.82
#